data_2072ef9a7a69cb289b4483e0038dbd44
#
_entry.id   2072ef9a7a69cb289b4483e0038dbd44
#
_cell.length_a   1.000
_cell.length_b   1.000
_cell.length_c   1.000
_cell.angle_alpha   90.00
_cell.angle_beta   90.00
_cell.angle_gamma   90.00
#
_symmetry.space_group_name_H-M   'P 1'
#
loop_
_entity.id
_entity.type
_entity.pdbx_description
1 polymer ?
#
loop_
_entity_poly.entity_id
_entity_poly.type
_entity_poly.pdbx_seq_one_letter_code
_entity_poly.pdbx_strand_id
1 'polypeptide(L)'
;MKIKKLFYVVLFSWFLGIFGSASAQELCTECLSKVPADMRDYVYNMDFMDKDQPLGPTVMKGWKSPRKPPWTIGYASTYAGNTWRKGAMERLMEVVYPKWKALGMVDEIVITQSNLDDTLQIQQMRQMIDGGKVDAIIICCSNLTALNQTIKYGWEKGIPTLSFTGFTTSPYSINTSVNYRLVGYYIGAWMAELIGEKGNVIVMDGI
;
A
#
# COMPACT_ATOMS: atom_id res chain seq x y z
N MET A 1 -41.34 45.02 49.74
CA MET A 1 -40.72 44.99 48.40
C MET A 1 -40.01 43.63 48.20
N LYS A 2 -40.68 42.69 47.53
CA LYS A 2 -40.21 41.29 47.41
C LYS A 2 -39.47 41.14 46.10
N ILE A 3 -38.15 40.86 46.18
CA ILE A 3 -37.31 40.59 45.03
C ILE A 3 -37.51 39.12 44.67
N LYS A 4 -38.10 38.88 43.50
CA LYS A 4 -38.18 37.52 42.90
C LYS A 4 -36.83 37.14 42.32
N LYS A 5 -36.23 36.08 42.88
CA LYS A 5 -35.05 35.42 42.31
C LYS A 5 -35.51 34.63 41.08
N LEU A 6 -35.04 35.04 39.93
CA LEU A 6 -35.24 34.33 38.68
C LEU A 6 -34.17 33.22 38.59
N PHE A 7 -34.61 31.97 38.72
CA PHE A 7 -33.74 30.82 38.48
C PHE A 7 -33.59 30.63 36.98
N TYR A 8 -32.41 30.92 36.47
CA TYR A 8 -32.01 30.48 35.16
C TYR A 8 -31.62 29.01 35.23
N VAL A 9 -32.51 28.15 34.74
CA VAL A 9 -32.18 26.75 34.44
C VAL A 9 -31.38 26.77 33.15
N VAL A 10 -30.08 26.66 33.25
CA VAL A 10 -29.19 26.42 32.12
C VAL A 10 -29.38 24.95 31.76
N LEU A 11 -30.19 24.69 30.74
CA LEU A 11 -30.23 23.42 30.02
C LEU A 11 -28.91 23.23 29.31
N PHE A 12 -28.00 22.52 29.96
CA PHE A 12 -26.79 21.99 29.33
C PHE A 12 -27.25 20.88 28.39
N SER A 13 -27.54 21.29 27.14
CA SER A 13 -27.77 20.36 26.06
C SER A 13 -26.46 19.56 25.89
N TRP A 14 -26.48 18.35 26.35
CA TRP A 14 -25.50 17.34 26.01
C TRP A 14 -25.59 17.10 24.47
N PHE A 15 -24.85 17.90 23.74
CA PHE A 15 -24.45 17.50 22.40
C PHE A 15 -23.50 16.32 22.58
N LEU A 16 -24.05 15.13 22.79
CA LEU A 16 -23.40 13.90 22.44
C LEU A 16 -23.15 13.99 20.93
N GLY A 17 -21.98 14.53 20.61
CA GLY A 17 -21.41 14.37 19.29
C GLY A 17 -21.40 12.89 19.01
N ILE A 18 -22.32 12.47 18.17
CA ILE A 18 -22.24 11.21 17.47
C ILE A 18 -21.00 11.37 16.59
N PHE A 19 -19.82 11.13 17.19
CA PHE A 19 -18.70 10.65 16.41
C PHE A 19 -19.21 9.35 15.81
N GLY A 20 -19.81 9.45 14.63
CA GLY A 20 -20.00 8.30 13.80
C GLY A 20 -18.63 7.64 13.72
N SER A 21 -18.44 6.59 14.48
CA SER A 21 -17.45 5.60 14.16
C SER A 21 -17.60 5.43 12.66
N ALA A 22 -16.57 5.79 11.91
CA ALA A 22 -16.48 5.32 10.55
C ALA A 22 -16.60 3.81 10.70
N SER A 23 -17.81 3.29 10.53
CA SER A 23 -18.06 1.86 10.50
C SER A 23 -17.08 1.35 9.47
N ALA A 24 -16.16 0.50 9.90
CA ALA A 24 -15.46 -0.33 8.96
C ALA A 24 -16.54 -0.78 8.01
N GLN A 25 -16.42 -0.40 6.75
CA GLN A 25 -17.46 -0.59 5.74
C GLN A 25 -17.76 -2.07 5.79
N GLU A 26 -18.93 -2.41 6.33
CA GLU A 26 -19.28 -3.80 6.60
C GLU A 26 -19.14 -4.51 5.27
N LEU A 27 -18.25 -5.47 5.23
CA LEU A 27 -17.94 -6.20 4.01
C LEU A 27 -19.26 -6.68 3.43
N CYS A 28 -19.52 -6.37 2.17
CA CYS A 28 -20.72 -6.81 1.49
C CYS A 28 -20.72 -8.34 1.39
N THR A 29 -21.19 -8.99 2.46
CA THR A 29 -21.32 -10.46 2.51
C THR A 29 -22.19 -11.00 1.38
N GLU A 30 -23.19 -10.19 0.95
CA GLU A 30 -24.01 -10.49 -0.22
C GLU A 30 -23.19 -10.44 -1.52
N CYS A 31 -22.29 -9.44 -1.65
CA CYS A 31 -21.40 -9.37 -2.81
C CYS A 31 -20.46 -10.58 -2.88
N LEU A 32 -20.04 -11.09 -1.73
CA LEU A 32 -19.20 -12.29 -1.67
C LEU A 32 -19.91 -13.56 -2.06
N SER A 33 -21.17 -13.67 -1.72
CA SER A 33 -21.96 -14.85 -2.10
C SER A 33 -22.08 -14.99 -3.63
N LYS A 34 -21.97 -13.87 -4.36
CA LYS A 34 -22.00 -13.80 -5.82
C LYS A 34 -20.65 -14.17 -6.46
N VAL A 35 -19.57 -14.18 -5.71
CA VAL A 35 -18.25 -14.60 -6.22
C VAL A 35 -18.21 -16.12 -6.29
N PRO A 36 -17.86 -16.73 -7.44
CA PRO A 36 -17.67 -18.16 -7.57
C PRO A 36 -16.75 -18.72 -6.48
N ALA A 37 -17.09 -19.88 -5.93
CA ALA A 37 -16.38 -20.43 -4.77
C ALA A 37 -14.88 -20.66 -5.02
N ASP A 38 -14.52 -21.08 -6.23
CA ASP A 38 -13.15 -21.29 -6.69
C ASP A 38 -12.36 -19.98 -6.86
N MET A 39 -13.07 -18.85 -7.00
CA MET A 39 -12.45 -17.52 -7.10
C MET A 39 -12.36 -16.81 -5.75
N ARG A 40 -13.13 -17.23 -4.75
CA ARG A 40 -13.18 -16.52 -3.45
C ARG A 40 -11.81 -16.44 -2.78
N ASP A 41 -11.05 -17.50 -2.81
CA ASP A 41 -9.71 -17.55 -2.21
C ASP A 41 -8.70 -16.63 -2.93
N TYR A 42 -8.93 -16.35 -4.22
CA TYR A 42 -8.06 -15.48 -5.02
C TYR A 42 -8.50 -14.03 -5.06
N VAL A 43 -9.83 -13.80 -5.03
CA VAL A 43 -10.43 -12.47 -5.15
C VAL A 43 -10.64 -11.85 -3.78
N TYR A 44 -10.89 -12.69 -2.80
CA TYR A 44 -11.30 -12.29 -1.48
C TYR A 44 -10.56 -13.09 -0.42
N ASN A 45 -9.51 -12.52 0.02
CA ASN A 45 -8.94 -12.91 1.30
C ASN A 45 -9.40 -11.87 2.32
N MET A 46 -10.33 -12.25 3.21
CA MET A 46 -10.80 -11.40 4.32
C MET A 46 -9.62 -10.76 5.02
N ASP A 47 -8.56 -11.52 5.13
CA ASP A 47 -7.34 -11.09 5.74
C ASP A 47 -6.67 -9.89 5.04
N PHE A 48 -6.96 -9.54 3.82
CA PHE A 48 -6.40 -8.41 3.08
C PHE A 48 -7.29 -7.15 3.03
N MET A 49 -8.40 -7.13 3.75
CA MET A 49 -9.36 -6.02 3.72
C MET A 49 -9.28 -5.11 4.95
N ASP A 50 -8.63 -5.55 6.00
CA ASP A 50 -8.41 -4.77 7.21
C ASP A 50 -7.11 -3.96 7.07
N LYS A 51 -7.19 -2.65 7.26
CA LYS A 51 -6.01 -1.76 7.26
C LYS A 51 -5.00 -2.11 8.38
N ASP A 52 -5.46 -2.72 9.44
CA ASP A 52 -4.67 -3.11 10.61
C ASP A 52 -4.28 -4.59 10.55
N GLN A 53 -4.44 -5.21 9.39
CA GLN A 53 -4.26 -6.62 9.21
C GLN A 53 -2.84 -7.08 9.56
N PRO A 54 -2.68 -8.14 10.35
CA PRO A 54 -1.38 -8.73 10.57
C PRO A 54 -0.81 -9.26 9.25
N LEU A 55 0.49 -9.09 9.06
CA LEU A 55 1.20 -9.68 7.93
C LEU A 55 0.89 -11.18 7.86
N GLY A 56 0.54 -11.64 6.66
CA GLY A 56 0.40 -13.06 6.37
C GLY A 56 1.72 -13.81 6.60
N PRO A 57 1.79 -15.11 6.30
CA PRO A 57 3.04 -15.87 6.39
C PRO A 57 4.13 -15.21 5.54
N THR A 58 5.16 -14.71 6.19
CA THR A 58 6.29 -14.06 5.55
C THR A 58 7.56 -14.30 6.36
N VAL A 59 8.69 -14.39 5.70
CA VAL A 59 10.00 -14.49 6.35
C VAL A 59 10.32 -13.23 7.17
N MET A 60 9.63 -12.12 6.90
CA MET A 60 9.84 -10.86 7.61
C MET A 60 9.09 -10.77 8.94
N LYS A 61 8.22 -11.71 9.25
CA LYS A 61 7.51 -11.71 10.55
C LYS A 61 8.51 -11.82 11.70
N GLY A 62 8.51 -10.80 12.54
CA GLY A 62 9.45 -10.73 13.67
C GLY A 62 10.86 -10.25 13.30
N TRP A 63 11.12 -9.95 12.03
CA TRP A 63 12.40 -9.37 11.63
C TRP A 63 12.62 -8.01 12.30
N LYS A 64 13.86 -7.74 12.65
CA LYS A 64 14.28 -6.44 13.20
C LYS A 64 15.49 -5.97 12.44
N SER A 65 15.54 -4.67 12.16
CA SER A 65 16.72 -4.08 11.52
C SER A 65 17.98 -4.35 12.33
N PRO A 66 19.06 -4.79 11.70
CA PRO A 66 20.36 -4.92 12.37
C PRO A 66 20.96 -3.55 12.71
N ARG A 67 20.51 -2.48 12.04
CA ARG A 67 20.95 -1.10 12.31
C ARG A 67 19.85 -0.31 13.02
N LYS A 68 20.28 0.63 13.86
CA LYS A 68 19.37 1.57 14.51
C LYS A 68 19.10 2.76 13.58
N PRO A 69 17.95 3.47 13.75
CA PRO A 69 17.71 4.69 13.02
C PRO A 69 18.78 5.76 13.35
N PRO A 70 18.97 6.75 12.49
CA PRO A 70 18.20 6.99 11.27
C PRO A 70 18.61 6.05 10.14
N TRP A 71 17.63 5.65 9.32
CA TRP A 71 17.85 4.73 8.21
C TRP A 71 17.92 5.44 6.86
N THR A 72 18.69 4.89 5.94
CA THR A 72 18.69 5.27 4.53
C THR A 72 17.80 4.31 3.75
N ILE A 73 16.83 4.84 3.02
CA ILE A 73 15.87 4.06 2.25
C ILE A 73 16.19 4.17 0.76
N GLY A 74 16.39 3.04 0.10
CA GLY A 74 16.44 2.99 -1.35
C GLY A 74 15.03 3.03 -1.94
N TYR A 75 14.82 3.81 -2.98
CA TYR A 75 13.57 3.78 -3.76
C TYR A 75 13.90 3.48 -5.22
N ALA A 76 13.71 2.22 -5.61
CA ALA A 76 13.95 1.74 -6.97
C ALA A 76 12.66 1.85 -7.79
N SER A 77 12.47 2.98 -8.47
CA SER A 77 11.33 3.27 -9.32
C SER A 77 11.52 2.69 -10.71
N THR A 78 10.48 2.07 -11.27
CA THR A 78 10.49 1.63 -12.67
C THR A 78 10.17 2.74 -13.64
N TYR A 79 9.27 3.66 -13.27
CA TYR A 79 8.76 4.65 -14.21
C TYR A 79 8.12 5.82 -13.47
N ALA A 80 8.42 7.03 -13.88
CA ALA A 80 7.86 8.25 -13.31
C ALA A 80 7.08 9.10 -14.34
N GLY A 81 6.78 8.55 -15.53
CA GLY A 81 6.23 9.30 -16.66
C GLY A 81 4.73 9.59 -16.61
N ASN A 82 3.99 9.08 -15.62
CA ASN A 82 2.58 9.44 -15.47
C ASN A 82 2.34 10.30 -14.23
N THR A 83 1.21 11.03 -14.23
CA THR A 83 0.86 11.99 -13.18
C THR A 83 0.70 11.33 -11.81
N TRP A 84 0.19 10.10 -11.75
CA TRP A 84 0.04 9.38 -10.50
C TRP A 84 1.38 9.09 -9.84
N ARG A 85 2.36 8.57 -10.60
CA ARG A 85 3.69 8.23 -10.08
C ARG A 85 4.49 9.47 -9.73
N LYS A 86 4.36 10.52 -10.55
CA LYS A 86 4.96 11.82 -10.24
C LYS A 86 4.41 12.34 -8.92
N GLY A 87 3.09 12.37 -8.76
CA GLY A 87 2.46 12.81 -7.50
C GLY A 87 2.83 11.93 -6.30
N ALA A 88 2.96 10.60 -6.48
CA ALA A 88 3.42 9.72 -5.41
C ALA A 88 4.86 10.06 -4.97
N MET A 89 5.76 10.34 -5.92
CA MET A 89 7.13 10.74 -5.63
C MET A 89 7.20 12.11 -4.95
N GLU A 90 6.44 13.08 -5.43
CA GLU A 90 6.33 14.40 -4.80
C GLU A 90 5.83 14.28 -3.34
N ARG A 91 4.77 13.49 -3.10
CA ARG A 91 4.29 13.24 -1.74
C ARG A 91 5.31 12.54 -0.85
N LEU A 92 6.06 11.58 -1.42
CA LEU A 92 7.14 10.92 -0.69
C LEU A 92 8.19 11.95 -0.24
N MET A 93 8.65 12.81 -1.14
CA MET A 93 9.76 13.73 -0.88
C MET A 93 9.35 14.98 -0.11
N GLU A 94 8.15 15.51 -0.33
CA GLU A 94 7.71 16.77 0.26
C GLU A 94 6.93 16.58 1.58
N VAL A 95 6.33 15.42 1.81
CA VAL A 95 5.49 15.20 2.99
C VAL A 95 6.01 14.06 3.87
N VAL A 96 6.22 12.88 3.27
CA VAL A 96 6.55 11.68 4.04
C VAL A 96 7.99 11.75 4.57
N TYR A 97 8.94 12.00 3.69
CA TYR A 97 10.36 12.05 4.05
C TYR A 97 10.67 13.10 5.11
N PRO A 98 10.26 14.39 4.97
CA PRO A 98 10.53 15.42 6.00
C PRO A 98 9.95 15.04 7.37
N LYS A 99 8.77 14.45 7.40
CA LYS A 99 8.14 13.96 8.63
C LYS A 99 9.01 12.91 9.33
N TRP A 100 9.44 11.88 8.62
CA TRP A 100 10.24 10.80 9.19
C TRP A 100 11.68 11.22 9.50
N LYS A 101 12.22 12.17 8.75
CA LYS A 101 13.50 12.79 9.03
C LYS A 101 13.45 13.60 10.34
N ALA A 102 12.41 14.40 10.53
CA ALA A 102 12.23 15.17 11.76
C ALA A 102 12.08 14.30 13.01
N LEU A 103 11.56 13.08 12.84
CA LEU A 103 11.47 12.07 13.90
C LEU A 103 12.78 11.31 14.15
N GLY A 104 13.85 11.60 13.39
CA GLY A 104 15.12 10.90 13.47
C GLY A 104 15.06 9.44 13.00
N MET A 105 14.05 9.09 12.20
CA MET A 105 13.87 7.72 11.73
C MET A 105 14.49 7.48 10.35
N VAL A 106 14.48 8.48 9.48
CA VAL A 106 15.04 8.41 8.12
C VAL A 106 16.04 9.55 7.92
N ASP A 107 17.22 9.20 7.44
CA ASP A 107 18.26 10.19 7.11
C ASP A 107 18.19 10.59 5.65
N GLU A 108 18.11 9.61 4.75
CA GLU A 108 18.17 9.83 3.31
C GLU A 108 17.21 8.88 2.57
N ILE A 109 16.72 9.33 1.41
CA ILE A 109 16.06 8.49 0.41
C ILE A 109 16.89 8.53 -0.87
N VAL A 110 17.47 7.39 -1.24
CA VAL A 110 18.24 7.20 -2.47
C VAL A 110 17.28 6.73 -3.58
N ILE A 111 17.07 7.56 -4.58
CA ILE A 111 16.12 7.29 -5.66
C ILE A 111 16.84 6.88 -6.92
N THR A 112 16.39 5.77 -7.54
CA THR A 112 16.79 5.38 -8.89
C THR A 112 15.55 5.17 -9.76
N GLN A 113 15.74 5.23 -11.07
CA GLN A 113 14.66 5.02 -12.04
C GLN A 113 15.18 4.21 -13.23
N SER A 114 14.46 3.14 -13.55
CA SER A 114 14.88 2.20 -14.60
C SER A 114 14.17 2.40 -15.93
N ASN A 115 13.15 3.27 -16.00
CA ASN A 115 12.37 3.54 -17.22
C ASN A 115 11.79 2.27 -17.88
N LEU A 116 11.23 1.37 -17.06
CA LEU A 116 10.65 0.08 -17.45
C LEU A 116 11.69 -0.97 -17.92
N ASP A 117 12.97 -0.73 -17.69
CA ASP A 117 14.03 -1.69 -17.94
C ASP A 117 14.32 -2.51 -16.68
N ASP A 118 13.91 -3.78 -16.68
CA ASP A 118 14.11 -4.70 -15.56
C ASP A 118 15.60 -4.95 -15.29
N THR A 119 16.43 -5.02 -16.34
CA THR A 119 17.89 -5.24 -16.20
C THR A 119 18.54 -4.06 -15.50
N LEU A 120 18.19 -2.85 -15.90
CA LEU A 120 18.68 -1.63 -15.26
C LEU A 120 18.20 -1.56 -13.80
N GLN A 121 16.96 -1.92 -13.52
CA GLN A 121 16.44 -1.93 -12.15
C GLN A 121 17.19 -2.92 -11.26
N ILE A 122 17.46 -4.12 -11.76
CA ILE A 122 18.28 -5.12 -11.07
C ILE A 122 19.67 -4.56 -10.76
N GLN A 123 20.33 -3.93 -11.73
CA GLN A 123 21.66 -3.32 -11.54
C GLN A 123 21.62 -2.22 -10.48
N GLN A 124 20.65 -1.32 -10.56
CA GLN A 124 20.48 -0.23 -9.59
C GLN A 124 20.24 -0.74 -8.17
N MET A 125 19.38 -1.73 -8.03
CA MET A 125 19.12 -2.35 -6.72
C MET A 125 20.38 -3.05 -6.16
N ARG A 126 21.12 -3.77 -7.02
CA ARG A 126 22.39 -4.40 -6.58
C ARG A 126 23.42 -3.36 -6.15
N GLN A 127 23.53 -2.24 -6.87
CA GLN A 127 24.40 -1.13 -6.46
C GLN A 127 24.01 -0.56 -5.09
N MET A 128 22.70 -0.41 -4.81
CA MET A 128 22.23 0.01 -3.49
C MET A 128 22.62 -1.00 -2.40
N ILE A 129 22.42 -2.31 -2.67
CA ILE A 129 22.70 -3.39 -1.73
C ILE A 129 24.22 -3.49 -1.46
N ASP A 130 25.04 -3.55 -2.50
CA ASP A 130 26.47 -3.75 -2.42
C ASP A 130 27.19 -2.51 -1.89
N GLY A 131 26.63 -1.32 -2.14
CA GLY A 131 27.12 -0.06 -1.59
C GLY A 131 27.00 0.07 -0.08
N GLY A 132 26.21 -0.81 0.56
CA GLY A 132 26.07 -0.90 2.02
C GLY A 132 25.49 0.34 2.70
N LYS A 133 24.93 1.26 1.93
CA LYS A 133 24.40 2.53 2.44
C LYS A 133 22.92 2.48 2.77
N VAL A 134 22.15 1.60 2.09
CA VAL A 134 20.71 1.49 2.30
C VAL A 134 20.38 0.46 3.38
N ASP A 135 19.33 0.73 4.13
CA ASP A 135 18.81 -0.14 5.20
C ASP A 135 17.59 -0.95 4.77
N ALA A 136 16.83 -0.43 3.81
CA ALA A 136 15.70 -1.08 3.20
C ALA A 136 15.50 -0.55 1.78
N ILE A 137 14.81 -1.31 0.93
CA ILE A 137 14.50 -0.89 -0.44
C ILE A 137 12.99 -0.92 -0.64
N ILE A 138 12.46 0.19 -1.18
CA ILE A 138 11.10 0.26 -1.71
C ILE A 138 11.21 0.11 -3.23
N ILE A 139 10.44 -0.81 -3.80
CA ILE A 139 10.31 -0.95 -5.25
C ILE A 139 8.92 -0.55 -5.69
N CYS A 140 8.79 0.09 -6.82
CA CYS A 140 7.51 0.40 -7.44
C CYS A 140 7.37 -0.29 -8.79
N CYS A 141 6.31 -1.07 -8.88
CA CYS A 141 5.66 -1.46 -10.13
C CYS A 141 6.55 -2.24 -11.10
N SER A 142 7.36 -3.12 -10.57
CA SER A 142 8.27 -3.95 -11.36
C SER A 142 7.55 -5.15 -11.97
N ASN A 143 8.22 -5.82 -12.88
CA ASN A 143 7.87 -7.14 -13.32
C ASN A 143 7.72 -8.09 -12.10
N LEU A 144 6.68 -8.93 -12.09
CA LEU A 144 6.32 -9.79 -10.97
C LEU A 144 7.43 -10.72 -10.48
N THR A 145 8.32 -11.13 -11.39
CA THR A 145 9.33 -12.16 -11.12
C THR A 145 10.77 -11.70 -11.35
N ALA A 146 10.99 -10.69 -12.19
CA ALA A 146 12.31 -10.27 -12.62
C ALA A 146 13.26 -9.91 -11.45
N LEU A 147 12.72 -9.31 -10.41
CA LEU A 147 13.51 -8.87 -9.27
C LEU A 147 13.69 -9.91 -8.15
N ASN A 148 13.05 -11.09 -8.25
CA ASN A 148 13.01 -12.07 -7.16
C ASN A 148 14.40 -12.46 -6.63
N GLN A 149 15.37 -12.66 -7.51
CA GLN A 149 16.74 -13.02 -7.11
C GLN A 149 17.46 -11.84 -6.43
N THR A 150 17.22 -10.63 -6.90
CA THR A 150 17.81 -9.43 -6.30
C THR A 150 17.19 -9.12 -4.94
N ILE A 151 15.90 -9.33 -4.79
CA ILE A 151 15.19 -9.21 -3.53
C ILE A 151 15.74 -10.23 -2.51
N LYS A 152 15.89 -11.49 -2.92
CA LYS A 152 16.50 -12.53 -2.08
C LYS A 152 17.92 -12.13 -1.67
N TYR A 153 18.72 -11.66 -2.59
CA TYR A 153 20.09 -11.21 -2.32
C TYR A 153 20.12 -10.07 -1.30
N GLY A 154 19.25 -9.08 -1.44
CA GLY A 154 19.11 -7.99 -0.46
C GLY A 154 18.73 -8.52 0.93
N TRP A 155 17.78 -9.44 0.99
CA TRP A 155 17.38 -10.10 2.23
C TRP A 155 18.56 -10.82 2.94
N GLU A 156 19.36 -11.56 2.18
CA GLU A 156 20.55 -12.25 2.70
C GLU A 156 21.62 -11.26 3.22
N LYS A 157 21.61 -10.03 2.75
CA LYS A 157 22.43 -8.91 3.26
C LYS A 157 21.77 -8.11 4.39
N GLY A 158 20.58 -8.53 4.86
CA GLY A 158 19.84 -7.84 5.91
C GLY A 158 19.09 -6.60 5.44
N ILE A 159 18.91 -6.44 4.13
CA ILE A 159 18.20 -5.32 3.50
C ILE A 159 16.83 -5.82 2.99
N PRO A 160 15.74 -5.55 3.72
CA PRO A 160 14.41 -5.96 3.33
C PRO A 160 13.90 -5.14 2.15
N THR A 161 13.00 -5.73 1.36
CA THR A 161 12.33 -5.07 0.24
C THR A 161 10.82 -4.98 0.49
N LEU A 162 10.26 -3.79 0.22
CA LEU A 162 8.83 -3.53 0.21
C LEU A 162 8.41 -3.19 -1.22
N SER A 163 7.41 -3.87 -1.76
CA SER A 163 6.80 -3.49 -3.03
C SER A 163 5.63 -2.53 -2.78
N PHE A 164 5.68 -1.38 -3.44
CA PHE A 164 4.66 -0.34 -3.38
C PHE A 164 3.84 -0.32 -4.66
N THR A 165 2.53 -0.55 -4.55
CA THR A 165 1.55 -0.59 -5.67
C THR A 165 1.80 -1.63 -6.77
N GLY A 166 2.85 -2.38 -6.67
CA GLY A 166 3.14 -3.54 -7.50
C GLY A 166 3.16 -4.80 -6.67
N PHE A 167 3.32 -5.93 -7.34
CA PHE A 167 3.51 -7.21 -6.69
C PHE A 167 4.83 -7.80 -7.11
N THR A 168 5.44 -8.56 -6.21
CA THR A 168 6.48 -9.51 -6.55
C THR A 168 6.08 -10.89 -6.05
N THR A 169 6.53 -11.93 -6.71
CA THR A 169 6.32 -13.31 -6.25
C THR A 169 7.38 -13.78 -5.26
N SER A 170 8.30 -12.89 -4.88
CA SER A 170 9.35 -13.20 -3.91
C SER A 170 8.78 -13.37 -2.50
N PRO A 171 9.08 -14.48 -1.79
CA PRO A 171 8.73 -14.63 -0.37
C PRO A 171 9.55 -13.71 0.55
N TYR A 172 10.56 -13.04 0.01
CA TYR A 172 11.47 -12.13 0.73
C TYR A 172 11.07 -10.66 0.59
N SER A 173 9.85 -10.36 0.11
CA SER A 173 9.32 -9.00 0.04
C SER A 173 7.95 -8.90 0.72
N ILE A 174 7.62 -7.70 1.16
CA ILE A 174 6.27 -7.35 1.57
C ILE A 174 5.61 -6.60 0.41
N ASN A 175 4.45 -7.07 -0.03
CA ASN A 175 3.68 -6.38 -1.06
C ASN A 175 2.63 -5.49 -0.41
N THR A 176 2.65 -4.19 -0.75
CA THR A 176 1.61 -3.23 -0.37
C THR A 176 0.90 -2.76 -1.63
N SER A 177 -0.32 -3.21 -1.81
CA SER A 177 -1.10 -2.90 -3.01
C SER A 177 -2.59 -3.07 -2.76
N VAL A 178 -3.41 -2.68 -3.73
CA VAL A 178 -4.84 -2.98 -3.74
C VAL A 178 -5.08 -4.38 -4.28
N ASN A 179 -6.18 -5.00 -3.88
CA ASN A 179 -6.59 -6.26 -4.48
C ASN A 179 -7.18 -6.03 -5.88
N TYR A 180 -6.32 -5.98 -6.89
CA TYR A 180 -6.73 -5.72 -8.28
C TYR A 180 -7.68 -6.77 -8.84
N ARG A 181 -7.63 -8.02 -8.37
CA ARG A 181 -8.57 -9.06 -8.79
C ARG A 181 -9.97 -8.75 -8.30
N LEU A 182 -10.08 -8.34 -7.04
CA LEU A 182 -11.36 -7.93 -6.46
C LEU A 182 -11.91 -6.67 -7.14
N VAL A 183 -11.07 -5.68 -7.41
CA VAL A 183 -11.44 -4.48 -8.17
C VAL A 183 -11.96 -4.85 -9.56
N GLY A 184 -11.23 -5.70 -10.28
CA GLY A 184 -11.64 -6.18 -11.60
C GLY A 184 -12.95 -6.95 -11.58
N TYR A 185 -13.15 -7.79 -10.57
CA TYR A 185 -14.40 -8.51 -10.38
C TYR A 185 -15.60 -7.57 -10.20
N TYR A 186 -15.50 -6.59 -9.30
CA TYR A 186 -16.60 -5.65 -9.06
C TYR A 186 -16.89 -4.76 -10.26
N ILE A 187 -15.85 -4.27 -10.94
CA ILE A 187 -16.02 -3.47 -12.16
C ILE A 187 -16.71 -4.32 -13.25
N GLY A 188 -16.25 -5.57 -13.44
CA GLY A 188 -16.83 -6.49 -14.42
C GLY A 188 -18.29 -6.84 -14.11
N ALA A 189 -18.59 -7.14 -12.84
CA ALA A 189 -19.95 -7.44 -12.41
C ALA A 189 -20.91 -6.24 -12.60
N TRP A 190 -20.47 -5.05 -12.17
CA TRP A 190 -21.24 -3.82 -12.36
C TRP A 190 -21.47 -3.49 -13.84
N MET A 191 -20.45 -3.66 -14.67
CA MET A 191 -20.59 -3.45 -16.11
C MET A 191 -21.53 -4.44 -16.75
N ALA A 192 -21.47 -5.73 -16.38
CA ALA A 192 -22.37 -6.75 -16.86
C ALA A 192 -23.84 -6.41 -16.52
N GLU A 193 -24.10 -5.98 -15.30
CA GLU A 193 -25.42 -5.50 -14.87
C GLU A 193 -25.91 -4.33 -15.71
N LEU A 194 -25.06 -3.31 -15.94
CA LEU A 194 -25.41 -2.13 -16.74
C LEU A 194 -25.82 -2.46 -18.18
N ILE A 195 -25.18 -3.47 -18.80
CA ILE A 195 -25.48 -3.85 -20.19
C ILE A 195 -26.52 -4.99 -20.28
N GLY A 196 -27.12 -5.38 -19.15
CA GLY A 196 -28.12 -6.46 -19.09
C GLY A 196 -27.53 -7.83 -19.41
N GLU A 197 -26.28 -8.06 -19.01
CA GLU A 197 -25.52 -9.32 -19.18
C GLU A 197 -25.34 -9.77 -20.66
N LYS A 198 -25.56 -8.85 -21.59
CA LYS A 198 -25.42 -9.11 -23.04
C LYS A 198 -24.84 -7.88 -23.72
N GLY A 199 -23.83 -8.12 -24.55
CA GLY A 199 -23.23 -7.02 -25.34
C GLY A 199 -21.75 -7.24 -25.61
N ASN A 200 -21.20 -6.32 -26.36
CA ASN A 200 -19.77 -6.26 -26.65
C ASN A 200 -19.08 -5.31 -25.67
N VAL A 201 -17.94 -5.73 -25.17
CA VAL A 201 -17.14 -4.96 -24.23
C VAL A 201 -15.78 -4.66 -24.86
N ILE A 202 -15.37 -3.40 -24.79
CA ILE A 202 -14.02 -2.98 -25.15
C ILE A 202 -13.21 -2.87 -23.86
N VAL A 203 -12.13 -3.62 -23.74
CA VAL A 203 -11.20 -3.53 -22.63
C VAL A 203 -10.01 -2.69 -23.09
N MET A 204 -9.73 -1.61 -22.34
CA MET A 204 -8.50 -0.84 -22.50
C MET A 204 -7.55 -1.27 -21.39
N ASP A 205 -6.40 -1.77 -21.79
CA ASP A 205 -5.33 -2.14 -20.86
C ASP A 205 -4.32 -1.00 -20.75
N GLY A 206 -3.72 -0.86 -19.57
CA GLY A 206 -2.67 0.12 -19.28
C GLY A 206 -1.28 -0.52 -19.30
N ILE A 207 -0.26 0.29 -19.33
CA ILE A 207 1.14 -0.08 -19.12
C ILE A 207 1.54 0.01 -17.64
#